data_16f537044b4f29899dc6e9e80dec9b12
#
_entry.id   16f537044b4f29899dc6e9e80dec9b12
#
_cell.length_a   1.000
_cell.length_b   1.000
_cell.length_c   1.000
_cell.angle_alpha   90.00
_cell.angle_beta   90.00
_cell.angle_gamma   90.00
#
_symmetry.space_group_name_H-M   'P 1'
#
loop_
_entity.id
_entity.type
_entity.pdbx_description
1 polymer ?
#
loop_
_entity_poly.entity_id
_entity_poly.type
_entity_poly.pdbx_seq_one_letter_code
_entity_poly.pdbx_strand_id
1 'polypeptide(L)'
;MTRNLRRDFETRDSLIDYLRAEFSIDDEQPVSSTRGGRNEGLKRLANAKLGAYERTRNRLDGDVTGLSAYIRHGALSLSEVRDQALARRAPLKFLQELAWRDYYQRVYAKIGDGIWTDREPYKTGLKSHEYADVLPDDIRQGQTGTVMDLFIQDLLQTGSVHNHARMYLAAYVVHWRRIKWQAGARWFLQHLLDGDPASNNLSWQWVASTFSHKPYIFNADNLRKYAGSRIAELNGLSWQPFEGSYEELGQRLFLGSPV
;
A
#
# COMPACT_ATOMS: atom_id res chain seq x y z
N MET A 1 22.91 -24.06 1.19
CA MET A 1 23.67 -23.82 -0.07
C MET A 1 23.05 -22.58 -0.73
N THR A 2 23.85 -21.54 -0.96
CA THR A 2 23.41 -20.37 -1.72
C THR A 2 23.31 -20.77 -3.19
N ARG A 3 22.09 -20.80 -3.73
CA ARG A 3 21.83 -21.11 -5.13
C ARG A 3 22.20 -19.89 -5.98
N ASN A 4 23.11 -20.05 -6.94
CA ASN A 4 23.43 -18.98 -7.89
C ASN A 4 22.34 -18.92 -8.96
N LEU A 5 21.55 -17.87 -8.93
CA LEU A 5 20.56 -17.60 -9.97
C LEU A 5 21.24 -17.03 -11.23
N ARG A 6 20.71 -17.37 -12.41
CA ARG A 6 21.13 -16.76 -13.68
C ARG A 6 20.85 -15.26 -13.65
N ARG A 7 21.77 -14.44 -14.19
CA ARG A 7 21.68 -12.97 -14.14
C ARG A 7 21.53 -12.31 -15.50
N ASP A 8 21.91 -13.01 -16.56
CA ASP A 8 21.94 -12.47 -17.93
C ASP A 8 20.86 -13.13 -18.80
N PHE A 9 20.00 -12.32 -19.37
CA PHE A 9 18.88 -12.74 -20.20
C PHE A 9 18.81 -11.84 -21.43
N GLU A 10 18.60 -12.42 -22.60
CA GLU A 10 18.49 -11.68 -23.86
C GLU A 10 17.18 -10.88 -23.91
N THR A 11 16.10 -11.44 -23.38
CA THR A 11 14.76 -10.82 -23.39
C THR A 11 14.13 -10.89 -21.99
N ARG A 12 13.10 -10.05 -21.79
CA ARG A 12 12.29 -10.12 -20.59
C ARG A 12 11.53 -11.44 -20.49
N ASP A 13 11.05 -11.97 -21.62
CA ASP A 13 10.28 -13.21 -21.64
C ASP A 13 11.16 -14.39 -21.21
N SER A 14 12.42 -14.46 -21.70
CA SER A 14 13.36 -15.50 -21.25
C SER A 14 13.69 -15.40 -19.75
N LEU A 15 13.65 -14.20 -19.16
CA LEU A 15 13.75 -14.03 -17.71
C LEU A 15 12.49 -14.54 -17.00
N ILE A 16 11.31 -14.23 -17.51
CA ILE A 16 10.02 -14.67 -16.95
C ILE A 16 9.93 -16.20 -16.95
N ASP A 17 10.22 -16.82 -18.09
CA ASP A 17 10.20 -18.27 -18.23
C ASP A 17 11.18 -18.97 -17.28
N TYR A 18 12.40 -18.41 -17.17
CA TYR A 18 13.37 -18.90 -16.19
C TYR A 18 12.87 -18.79 -14.75
N LEU A 19 12.28 -17.64 -14.37
CA LEU A 19 11.78 -17.43 -13.01
C LEU A 19 10.59 -18.34 -12.70
N ARG A 20 9.70 -18.54 -13.65
CA ARG A 20 8.57 -19.46 -13.50
C ARG A 20 9.04 -20.90 -13.27
N ALA A 21 9.97 -21.38 -14.09
CA ALA A 21 10.55 -22.70 -13.93
C ALA A 21 11.34 -22.86 -12.62
N GLU A 22 12.16 -21.85 -12.28
CA GLU A 22 13.06 -21.88 -11.13
C GLU A 22 12.31 -21.85 -9.79
N PHE A 23 11.20 -21.09 -9.71
CA PHE A 23 10.40 -20.89 -8.50
C PHE A 23 9.05 -21.60 -8.54
N SER A 24 8.79 -22.42 -9.56
CA SER A 24 7.50 -23.14 -9.75
C SER A 24 6.31 -22.21 -9.68
N ILE A 25 6.41 -21.05 -10.36
CA ILE A 25 5.36 -20.05 -10.42
C ILE A 25 4.37 -20.47 -11.51
N ASP A 26 3.07 -20.41 -11.19
CA ASP A 26 1.99 -20.69 -12.13
C ASP A 26 2.07 -19.75 -13.35
N ASP A 27 1.88 -20.32 -14.54
CA ASP A 27 1.89 -19.57 -15.80
C ASP A 27 0.75 -18.55 -15.90
N GLU A 28 -0.35 -18.76 -15.19
CA GLU A 28 -1.48 -17.83 -15.11
C GLU A 28 -1.21 -16.61 -14.21
N GLN A 29 -0.16 -16.65 -13.39
CA GLN A 29 0.16 -15.50 -12.53
C GLN A 29 0.53 -14.28 -13.38
N PRO A 30 -0.17 -13.13 -13.17
CA PRO A 30 0.08 -11.94 -13.96
C PRO A 30 1.49 -11.39 -13.69
N VAL A 31 2.14 -10.94 -14.75
CA VAL A 31 3.44 -10.28 -14.68
C VAL A 31 3.25 -8.78 -14.77
N SER A 32 3.66 -8.06 -13.74
CA SER A 32 3.57 -6.60 -13.73
C SER A 32 4.28 -5.96 -14.93
N SER A 33 3.67 -4.96 -15.54
CA SER A 33 4.27 -4.17 -16.61
C SER A 33 5.44 -3.28 -16.12
N THR A 34 5.61 -3.11 -14.82
CA THR A 34 6.67 -2.30 -14.24
C THR A 34 8.05 -2.89 -14.57
N ARG A 35 8.89 -2.08 -15.19
CA ARG A 35 10.29 -2.44 -15.47
C ARG A 35 11.14 -2.18 -14.23
N GLY A 36 11.97 -3.16 -13.87
CA GLY A 36 12.93 -3.04 -12.79
C GLY A 36 14.26 -2.41 -13.23
N GLY A 37 15.18 -2.34 -12.29
CA GLY A 37 16.57 -1.95 -12.55
C GLY A 37 16.87 -0.47 -12.34
N ARG A 38 18.18 -0.17 -12.19
CA ARG A 38 18.68 1.16 -11.86
C ARG A 38 18.39 2.20 -12.95
N ASN A 39 18.59 1.83 -14.21
CA ASN A 39 18.40 2.77 -15.33
C ASN A 39 16.95 3.25 -15.43
N GLU A 40 15.98 2.35 -15.25
CA GLU A 40 14.57 2.74 -15.21
C GLU A 40 14.24 3.57 -13.97
N GLY A 41 14.81 3.23 -12.81
CA GLY A 41 14.67 4.02 -11.58
C GLY A 41 15.18 5.45 -11.77
N LEU A 42 16.36 5.64 -12.34
CA LEU A 42 16.94 6.97 -12.66
C LEU A 42 16.07 7.74 -13.65
N LYS A 43 15.58 7.07 -14.71
CA LYS A 43 14.67 7.68 -15.67
C LYS A 43 13.38 8.18 -15.00
N ARG A 44 12.78 7.38 -14.14
CA ARG A 44 11.59 7.78 -13.37
C ARG A 44 11.87 8.93 -12.43
N LEU A 45 13.01 8.90 -11.73
CA LEU A 45 13.42 9.98 -10.83
C LEU A 45 13.59 11.30 -11.60
N ALA A 46 14.24 11.27 -12.77
CA ALA A 46 14.41 12.44 -13.62
C ALA A 46 13.07 13.03 -14.09
N ASN A 47 12.11 12.19 -14.44
CA ASN A 47 10.80 12.57 -14.98
C ASN A 47 9.73 12.81 -13.91
N ALA A 48 10.01 12.56 -12.62
CA ALA A 48 9.05 12.73 -11.55
C ALA A 48 8.55 14.19 -11.44
N LYS A 49 7.24 14.39 -11.39
CA LYS A 49 6.60 15.72 -11.31
C LYS A 49 6.53 16.21 -9.85
N LEU A 50 7.69 16.47 -9.25
CA LEU A 50 7.80 16.78 -7.83
C LEU A 50 7.03 18.04 -7.42
N GLY A 51 6.98 19.08 -8.27
CA GLY A 51 6.31 20.35 -7.94
C GLY A 51 4.80 20.25 -7.70
N ALA A 52 4.12 19.27 -8.33
CA ALA A 52 2.68 19.04 -8.12
C ALA A 52 2.38 18.07 -6.98
N TYR A 53 3.39 17.39 -6.46
CA TYR A 53 3.24 16.27 -5.53
C TYR A 53 2.38 16.60 -4.31
N GLU A 54 2.66 17.67 -3.59
CA GLU A 54 1.95 18.05 -2.38
C GLU A 54 0.45 18.26 -2.60
N ARG A 55 0.11 18.91 -3.72
CA ARG A 55 -1.28 19.24 -4.07
C ARG A 55 -2.08 18.04 -4.56
N THR A 56 -1.43 17.10 -5.27
CA THR A 56 -2.12 16.03 -6.01
C THR A 56 -1.93 14.64 -5.41
N ARG A 57 -0.98 14.45 -4.50
CA ARG A 57 -0.58 13.14 -3.98
C ARG A 57 -1.71 12.29 -3.36
N ASN A 58 -2.78 12.90 -2.92
CA ASN A 58 -3.93 12.17 -2.36
C ASN A 58 -4.97 11.80 -3.42
N ARG A 59 -4.93 12.39 -4.61
CA ARG A 59 -5.81 12.01 -5.71
C ARG A 59 -5.33 10.70 -6.33
N LEU A 60 -6.24 9.78 -6.64
CA LEU A 60 -5.91 8.48 -7.22
C LEU A 60 -5.30 8.60 -8.64
N ASP A 61 -5.58 9.70 -9.33
CA ASP A 61 -4.98 10.10 -10.61
C ASP A 61 -3.86 11.16 -10.44
N GLY A 62 -3.37 11.38 -9.23
CA GLY A 62 -2.39 12.41 -8.92
C GLY A 62 -0.96 12.07 -9.34
N ASP A 63 -0.12 13.11 -9.37
CA ASP A 63 1.30 12.98 -9.71
C ASP A 63 2.09 12.32 -8.57
N VAL A 64 2.10 10.98 -8.53
CA VAL A 64 2.95 10.20 -7.63
C VAL A 64 4.22 9.76 -8.37
N THR A 65 5.32 9.62 -7.64
CA THR A 65 6.62 9.37 -8.29
C THR A 65 6.81 7.94 -8.80
N GLY A 66 6.14 6.97 -8.18
CA GLY A 66 6.32 5.54 -8.46
C GLY A 66 7.74 5.02 -8.16
N LEU A 67 8.48 5.67 -7.26
CA LEU A 67 9.87 5.34 -6.93
C LEU A 67 10.01 4.29 -5.82
N SER A 68 8.94 3.99 -5.10
CA SER A 68 8.98 3.15 -3.90
C SER A 68 9.57 1.76 -4.15
N ALA A 69 9.24 1.10 -5.27
CA ALA A 69 9.80 -0.19 -5.63
C ALA A 69 11.31 -0.11 -5.90
N TYR A 70 11.77 0.93 -6.59
CA TYR A 70 13.20 1.10 -6.88
C TYR A 70 14.02 1.38 -5.62
N ILE A 71 13.45 2.11 -4.67
CA ILE A 71 14.07 2.33 -3.34
C ILE A 71 14.05 1.02 -2.56
N ARG A 72 12.93 0.30 -2.55
CA ARG A 72 12.78 -0.97 -1.81
C ARG A 72 13.82 -2.01 -2.24
N HIS A 73 14.06 -2.12 -3.54
CA HIS A 73 14.99 -3.10 -4.12
C HIS A 73 16.43 -2.57 -4.30
N GLY A 74 16.76 -1.41 -3.74
CA GLY A 74 18.12 -0.87 -3.77
C GLY A 74 18.59 -0.38 -5.15
N ALA A 75 17.69 -0.28 -6.15
CA ALA A 75 18.00 0.30 -7.44
C ALA A 75 18.27 1.81 -7.34
N LEU A 76 17.63 2.48 -6.38
CA LEU A 76 17.90 3.85 -5.97
C LEU A 76 18.10 3.89 -4.45
N SER A 77 19.06 4.66 -3.99
CA SER A 77 19.18 4.95 -2.56
C SER A 77 18.23 6.07 -2.14
N LEU A 78 17.84 6.06 -0.86
CA LEU A 78 16.99 7.13 -0.31
C LEU A 78 17.70 8.49 -0.38
N SER A 79 19.02 8.51 -0.20
CA SER A 79 19.85 9.72 -0.31
C SER A 79 19.86 10.28 -1.73
N GLU A 80 20.02 9.45 -2.76
CA GLU A 80 19.96 9.91 -4.16
C GLU A 80 18.61 10.58 -4.47
N VAL A 81 17.50 9.98 -4.03
CA VAL A 81 16.16 10.54 -4.24
C VAL A 81 15.99 11.85 -3.48
N ARG A 82 16.46 11.93 -2.24
CA ARG A 82 16.46 13.16 -1.42
C ARG A 82 17.27 14.28 -2.10
N ASP A 83 18.48 13.98 -2.53
CA ASP A 83 19.40 14.98 -3.09
C ASP A 83 18.87 15.54 -4.41
N GLN A 84 18.30 14.68 -5.26
CA GLN A 84 17.60 15.11 -6.48
C GLN A 84 16.35 15.95 -6.16
N ALA A 85 15.60 15.59 -5.12
CA ALA A 85 14.44 16.37 -4.69
C ALA A 85 14.84 17.76 -4.20
N LEU A 86 15.91 17.87 -3.40
CA LEU A 86 16.46 19.14 -2.93
C LEU A 86 16.96 19.99 -4.10
N ALA A 87 17.74 19.43 -5.01
CA ALA A 87 18.26 20.14 -6.20
C ALA A 87 17.12 20.70 -7.08
N ARG A 88 16.00 19.99 -7.15
CA ARG A 88 14.81 20.38 -7.93
C ARG A 88 13.79 21.20 -7.11
N ARG A 89 14.13 21.62 -5.90
CA ARG A 89 13.27 22.40 -5.00
C ARG A 89 11.90 21.76 -4.81
N ALA A 90 11.88 20.44 -4.59
CA ALA A 90 10.64 19.71 -4.33
C ALA A 90 9.96 20.26 -3.06
N PRO A 91 8.62 20.20 -2.97
CA PRO A 91 7.89 20.58 -1.77
C PRO A 91 8.40 19.84 -0.52
N LEU A 92 8.41 20.51 0.62
CA LEU A 92 8.80 19.92 1.90
C LEU A 92 8.04 18.63 2.19
N LYS A 93 6.79 18.57 1.79
CA LYS A 93 5.94 17.38 1.95
C LYS A 93 6.56 16.13 1.32
N PHE A 94 7.18 16.23 0.14
CA PHE A 94 7.86 15.09 -0.47
C PHE A 94 9.04 14.60 0.38
N LEU A 95 9.84 15.53 0.92
CA LEU A 95 10.96 15.18 1.81
C LEU A 95 10.47 14.54 3.12
N GLN A 96 9.34 15.01 3.66
CA GLN A 96 8.71 14.38 4.83
C GLN A 96 8.28 12.93 4.54
N GLU A 97 7.76 12.63 3.35
CA GLU A 97 7.39 11.25 3.00
C GLU A 97 8.62 10.33 2.88
N LEU A 98 9.76 10.84 2.40
CA LEU A 98 11.03 10.11 2.46
C LEU A 98 11.50 9.89 3.90
N ALA A 99 11.34 10.92 4.75
CA ALA A 99 11.70 10.83 6.17
C ALA A 99 10.83 9.80 6.93
N TRP A 100 9.53 9.68 6.60
CA TRP A 100 8.69 8.62 7.16
C TRP A 100 9.22 7.24 6.85
N ARG A 101 9.71 7.01 5.63
CA ARG A 101 10.34 5.74 5.26
C ARG A 101 11.58 5.45 6.11
N ASP A 102 12.48 6.42 6.26
CA ASP A 102 13.68 6.27 7.11
C ASP A 102 13.30 6.01 8.58
N TYR A 103 12.32 6.75 9.09
CA TYR A 103 11.80 6.56 10.44
C TYR A 103 11.29 5.13 10.67
N TYR A 104 10.47 4.61 9.76
CA TYR A 104 9.96 3.25 9.88
C TYR A 104 11.07 2.18 9.83
N GLN A 105 12.10 2.38 9.01
CA GLN A 105 13.27 1.50 8.98
C GLN A 105 14.02 1.52 10.32
N ARG A 106 14.17 2.69 10.94
CA ARG A 106 14.79 2.83 12.28
C ARG A 106 13.97 2.16 13.37
N VAL A 107 12.65 2.31 13.32
CA VAL A 107 11.74 1.61 14.24
C VAL A 107 11.92 0.09 14.07
N TYR A 108 11.87 -0.40 12.83
CA TYR A 108 12.05 -1.81 12.54
C TYR A 108 13.40 -2.35 13.02
N ALA A 109 14.48 -1.63 12.76
CA ALA A 109 15.81 -2.01 13.25
C ALA A 109 15.87 -2.14 14.78
N LYS A 110 15.07 -1.35 15.50
CA LYS A 110 15.01 -1.37 16.97
C LYS A 110 14.14 -2.51 17.52
N ILE A 111 13.00 -2.80 16.89
CA ILE A 111 12.00 -3.73 17.45
C ILE A 111 12.00 -5.11 16.78
N GLY A 112 12.68 -5.29 15.64
CA GLY A 112 12.76 -6.56 14.93
C GLY A 112 11.36 -7.14 14.64
N ASP A 113 11.18 -8.43 14.92
CA ASP A 113 9.90 -9.14 14.71
C ASP A 113 8.72 -8.57 15.51
N GLY A 114 8.99 -7.71 16.50
CA GLY A 114 7.97 -6.94 17.20
C GLY A 114 7.15 -6.03 16.29
N ILE A 115 7.58 -5.83 15.03
CA ILE A 115 6.81 -5.13 13.99
C ILE A 115 5.50 -5.85 13.61
N TRP A 116 5.34 -7.13 13.97
CA TRP A 116 4.14 -7.93 13.77
C TRP A 116 3.20 -7.95 14.97
N THR A 117 3.60 -7.31 16.07
CA THR A 117 2.82 -7.23 17.30
C THR A 117 2.15 -5.87 17.43
N ASP A 118 0.92 -5.83 17.90
CA ASP A 118 0.21 -4.59 18.21
C ASP A 118 1.07 -3.74 19.15
N ARG A 119 1.40 -2.51 18.76
CA ARG A 119 2.22 -1.60 19.57
C ARG A 119 1.42 -1.03 20.75
N GLU A 120 0.12 -0.86 20.53
CA GLU A 120 -0.86 -0.41 21.51
C GLU A 120 -2.17 -1.17 21.28
N PRO A 121 -3.08 -1.20 22.26
CA PRO A 121 -4.43 -1.73 22.06
C PRO A 121 -5.17 -0.95 20.95
N TYR A 122 -6.08 -1.64 20.26
CA TYR A 122 -7.01 -0.99 19.32
C TYR A 122 -7.83 0.09 20.04
N LYS A 123 -7.98 1.25 19.39
CA LYS A 123 -8.76 2.39 19.90
C LYS A 123 -10.18 2.43 19.31
N THR A 124 -10.69 1.27 18.94
CA THR A 124 -12.01 1.04 18.35
C THR A 124 -13.06 0.57 19.38
N GLY A 125 -12.65 0.40 20.64
CA GLY A 125 -13.45 -0.26 21.67
C GLY A 125 -13.47 -1.78 21.57
N LEU A 126 -12.98 -2.35 20.46
CA LEU A 126 -12.85 -3.79 20.24
C LEU A 126 -11.47 -4.30 20.70
N LYS A 127 -11.43 -5.53 21.22
CA LYS A 127 -10.19 -6.22 21.58
C LYS A 127 -9.64 -7.02 20.39
N SER A 128 -8.35 -7.29 20.37
CA SER A 128 -7.68 -8.00 19.28
C SER A 128 -8.31 -9.37 18.93
N HIS A 129 -8.84 -10.10 19.91
CA HIS A 129 -9.49 -11.39 19.67
C HIS A 129 -10.87 -11.29 19.01
N GLU A 130 -11.45 -10.10 18.90
CA GLU A 130 -12.72 -9.85 18.21
C GLU A 130 -12.52 -9.59 16.69
N TYR A 131 -11.26 -9.61 16.25
CA TYR A 131 -10.89 -9.54 14.83
C TYR A 131 -10.51 -10.93 14.32
N ALA A 132 -10.97 -11.27 13.10
CA ALA A 132 -10.62 -12.53 12.44
C ALA A 132 -9.14 -12.59 12.07
N ASP A 133 -8.55 -13.78 12.14
CA ASP A 133 -7.13 -14.00 11.81
C ASP A 133 -6.88 -14.17 10.32
N VAL A 134 -7.89 -14.50 9.53
CA VAL A 134 -7.77 -14.90 8.13
C VAL A 134 -8.51 -13.93 7.21
N LEU A 135 -7.85 -13.57 6.13
CA LEU A 135 -8.44 -12.77 5.06
C LEU A 135 -9.39 -13.67 4.24
N PRO A 136 -10.69 -13.34 4.11
CA PRO A 136 -11.64 -14.15 3.36
C PRO A 136 -11.39 -14.08 1.85
N ASP A 137 -11.89 -15.08 1.12
CA ASP A 137 -11.62 -15.27 -0.31
C ASP A 137 -12.16 -14.13 -1.17
N ASP A 138 -13.31 -13.57 -0.85
CA ASP A 138 -13.87 -12.43 -1.58
C ASP A 138 -12.93 -11.21 -1.59
N ILE A 139 -12.23 -10.93 -0.48
CA ILE A 139 -11.20 -9.88 -0.44
C ILE A 139 -9.96 -10.34 -1.22
N ARG A 140 -9.51 -11.58 -1.00
CA ARG A 140 -8.30 -12.08 -1.66
C ARG A 140 -8.42 -12.08 -3.18
N GLN A 141 -9.62 -12.27 -3.72
CA GLN A 141 -9.91 -12.36 -5.15
C GLN A 141 -10.49 -11.06 -5.74
N GLY A 142 -10.81 -10.05 -4.93
CA GLY A 142 -11.44 -8.82 -5.39
C GLY A 142 -12.86 -9.05 -5.89
N GLN A 143 -13.64 -9.78 -5.11
CA GLN A 143 -15.03 -10.16 -5.39
C GLN A 143 -15.96 -9.73 -4.25
N THR A 144 -15.65 -8.60 -3.62
CA THR A 144 -16.45 -8.06 -2.50
C THR A 144 -17.75 -7.42 -2.97
N GLY A 145 -17.89 -7.14 -4.26
CA GLY A 145 -19.00 -6.38 -4.85
C GLY A 145 -18.98 -4.90 -4.53
N THR A 146 -17.93 -4.41 -3.86
CA THR A 146 -17.81 -3.01 -3.45
C THR A 146 -16.77 -2.27 -4.29
N VAL A 147 -16.74 -0.94 -4.16
CA VAL A 147 -15.72 -0.08 -4.80
C VAL A 147 -14.28 -0.43 -4.40
N MET A 148 -14.07 -1.26 -3.39
CA MET A 148 -12.75 -1.74 -3.02
C MET A 148 -12.18 -2.73 -4.03
N ASP A 149 -13.03 -3.41 -4.82
CA ASP A 149 -12.58 -4.38 -5.81
C ASP A 149 -11.65 -3.77 -6.86
N LEU A 150 -11.87 -2.50 -7.24
CA LEU A 150 -10.96 -1.80 -8.13
C LEU A 150 -9.52 -1.78 -7.59
N PHE A 151 -9.35 -1.45 -6.31
CA PHE A 151 -8.02 -1.35 -5.69
C PHE A 151 -7.41 -2.72 -5.40
N ILE A 152 -8.25 -3.71 -5.14
CA ILE A 152 -7.82 -5.10 -5.01
C ILE A 152 -7.31 -5.62 -6.36
N GLN A 153 -8.00 -5.33 -7.44
CA GLN A 153 -7.56 -5.70 -8.78
C GLN A 153 -6.25 -4.99 -9.18
N ASP A 154 -6.08 -3.71 -8.83
CA ASP A 154 -4.79 -3.02 -8.99
C ASP A 154 -3.65 -3.79 -8.30
N LEU A 155 -3.88 -4.21 -7.05
CA LEU A 155 -2.90 -4.97 -6.28
C LEU A 155 -2.55 -6.29 -6.95
N LEU A 156 -3.56 -7.08 -7.31
CA LEU A 156 -3.38 -8.44 -7.83
C LEU A 156 -2.75 -8.44 -9.23
N GLN A 157 -3.16 -7.53 -10.10
CA GLN A 157 -2.73 -7.50 -11.51
C GLN A 157 -1.41 -6.75 -11.71
N THR A 158 -1.16 -5.72 -10.93
CA THR A 158 -0.01 -4.82 -11.18
C THR A 158 1.05 -4.87 -10.11
N GLY A 159 0.72 -5.33 -8.91
CA GLY A 159 1.59 -5.21 -7.73
C GLY A 159 1.79 -3.77 -7.27
N SER A 160 0.95 -2.84 -7.75
CA SER A 160 1.08 -1.41 -7.45
C SER A 160 -0.28 -0.81 -7.09
N VAL A 161 -0.38 -0.25 -5.90
CA VAL A 161 -1.59 0.42 -5.42
C VAL A 161 -1.22 1.83 -4.97
N HIS A 162 -2.01 2.81 -5.40
CA HIS A 162 -1.84 4.20 -4.97
C HIS A 162 -1.88 4.31 -3.43
N ASN A 163 -1.01 5.13 -2.83
CA ASN A 163 -0.90 5.22 -1.37
C ASN A 163 -2.25 5.48 -0.67
N HIS A 164 -3.08 6.37 -1.21
CA HIS A 164 -4.40 6.66 -0.65
C HIS A 164 -5.35 5.44 -0.73
N ALA A 165 -5.32 4.70 -1.84
CA ALA A 165 -6.08 3.46 -1.99
C ALA A 165 -5.61 2.36 -1.02
N ARG A 166 -4.31 2.31 -0.69
CA ARG A 166 -3.81 1.40 0.37
C ARG A 166 -4.45 1.70 1.72
N MET A 167 -4.63 2.97 2.05
CA MET A 167 -5.29 3.37 3.30
C MET A 167 -6.76 2.97 3.30
N TYR A 168 -7.47 3.12 2.18
CA TYR A 168 -8.84 2.66 2.01
C TYR A 168 -8.97 1.15 2.19
N LEU A 169 -8.12 0.37 1.51
CA LEU A 169 -8.09 -1.08 1.64
C LEU A 169 -7.78 -1.53 3.07
N ALA A 170 -6.79 -0.93 3.71
CA ALA A 170 -6.42 -1.26 5.07
C ALA A 170 -7.57 -0.95 6.06
N ALA A 171 -8.21 0.22 5.92
CA ALA A 171 -9.35 0.58 6.73
C ALA A 171 -10.54 -0.39 6.50
N TYR A 172 -10.83 -0.73 5.23
CA TYR A 172 -11.87 -1.68 4.88
C TYR A 172 -11.64 -3.04 5.54
N VAL A 173 -10.46 -3.60 5.39
CA VAL A 173 -10.09 -4.89 5.98
C VAL A 173 -10.24 -4.86 7.50
N VAL A 174 -9.68 -3.84 8.15
CA VAL A 174 -9.63 -3.80 9.61
C VAL A 174 -10.98 -3.40 10.21
N HIS A 175 -11.62 -2.33 9.73
CA HIS A 175 -12.77 -1.76 10.43
C HIS A 175 -14.12 -2.26 9.91
N TRP A 176 -14.29 -2.44 8.59
CA TRP A 176 -15.55 -2.96 8.03
C TRP A 176 -15.64 -4.47 8.10
N ARG A 177 -14.51 -5.16 7.81
CA ARG A 177 -14.50 -6.63 7.75
C ARG A 177 -14.00 -7.28 9.06
N ARG A 178 -13.57 -6.47 10.04
CA ARG A 178 -13.08 -6.90 11.35
C ARG A 178 -12.01 -8.00 11.24
N ILE A 179 -11.00 -7.75 10.45
CA ILE A 179 -9.88 -8.66 10.24
C ILE A 179 -8.64 -8.01 10.84
N LYS A 180 -7.82 -8.80 11.52
CA LYS A 180 -6.55 -8.34 12.08
C LYS A 180 -5.69 -7.69 11.01
N TRP A 181 -5.09 -6.55 11.31
CA TRP A 181 -4.22 -5.85 10.38
C TRP A 181 -3.05 -6.73 9.90
N GLN A 182 -2.59 -7.70 10.71
CA GLN A 182 -1.52 -8.63 10.34
C GLN A 182 -1.87 -9.48 9.12
N ALA A 183 -3.13 -9.90 8.99
CA ALA A 183 -3.58 -10.67 7.83
C ALA A 183 -3.51 -9.82 6.54
N GLY A 184 -4.02 -8.60 6.59
CA GLY A 184 -3.95 -7.66 5.47
C GLY A 184 -2.51 -7.24 5.14
N ALA A 185 -1.67 -7.02 6.16
CA ALA A 185 -0.26 -6.66 5.97
C ALA A 185 0.53 -7.78 5.26
N ARG A 186 0.30 -9.06 5.62
CA ARG A 186 0.90 -10.20 4.92
C ARG A 186 0.45 -10.27 3.47
N TRP A 187 -0.84 -10.08 3.22
CA TRP A 187 -1.40 -10.06 1.87
C TRP A 187 -0.79 -8.95 1.02
N PHE A 188 -0.63 -7.74 1.55
CA PHE A 188 0.08 -6.67 0.85
C PHE A 188 1.53 -7.04 0.52
N LEU A 189 2.27 -7.62 1.46
CA LEU A 189 3.66 -8.04 1.22
C LEU A 189 3.80 -9.15 0.18
N GLN A 190 2.77 -9.98 -0.01
CA GLN A 190 2.76 -11.02 -1.04
C GLN A 190 2.61 -10.45 -2.45
N HIS A 191 1.92 -9.32 -2.61
CA HIS A 191 1.55 -8.78 -3.92
C HIS A 191 2.25 -7.48 -4.29
N LEU A 192 2.60 -6.63 -3.32
CA LEU A 192 3.20 -5.32 -3.62
C LEU A 192 4.64 -5.42 -4.11
N LEU A 193 4.93 -4.84 -5.26
CA LEU A 193 6.30 -4.68 -5.79
C LEU A 193 7.21 -3.87 -4.87
N ASP A 194 6.65 -2.95 -4.11
CA ASP A 194 7.38 -2.13 -3.13
C ASP A 194 7.18 -2.59 -1.69
N GLY A 195 6.72 -3.83 -1.50
CA GLY A 195 6.45 -4.41 -0.19
C GLY A 195 7.66 -4.32 0.74
N ASP A 196 7.58 -3.46 1.72
CA ASP A 196 8.60 -3.19 2.73
C ASP A 196 8.03 -3.45 4.12
N PRO A 197 8.50 -4.46 4.87
CA PRO A 197 7.93 -4.81 6.17
C PRO A 197 7.84 -3.64 7.14
N ALA A 198 8.83 -2.75 7.16
CA ALA A 198 8.83 -1.59 8.04
C ALA A 198 7.66 -0.64 7.72
N SER A 199 7.64 -0.11 6.51
CA SER A 199 6.62 0.85 6.08
C SER A 199 5.24 0.22 6.01
N ASN A 200 5.14 -1.01 5.52
CA ASN A 200 3.87 -1.73 5.39
C ASN A 200 3.22 -1.94 6.75
N ASN A 201 3.90 -2.64 7.67
CA ASN A 201 3.30 -3.05 8.93
C ASN A 201 2.98 -1.85 9.84
N LEU A 202 3.87 -0.86 9.91
CA LEU A 202 3.61 0.33 10.72
C LEU A 202 2.49 1.21 10.15
N SER A 203 2.33 1.25 8.81
CA SER A 203 1.19 1.93 8.19
C SER A 203 -0.13 1.18 8.41
N TRP A 204 -0.14 -0.15 8.36
CA TRP A 204 -1.31 -0.95 8.72
C TRP A 204 -1.71 -0.73 10.17
N GLN A 205 -0.75 -0.70 11.10
CA GLN A 205 -0.98 -0.41 12.51
C GLN A 205 -1.49 1.03 12.72
N TRP A 206 -0.99 1.98 11.93
CA TRP A 206 -1.49 3.36 11.98
C TRP A 206 -2.97 3.43 11.61
N VAL A 207 -3.39 2.74 10.55
CA VAL A 207 -4.81 2.65 10.14
C VAL A 207 -5.64 1.93 11.20
N ALA A 208 -5.13 0.81 11.73
CA ALA A 208 -5.80 0.00 12.73
C ALA A 208 -5.92 0.67 14.11
N SER A 209 -5.21 1.77 14.33
CA SER A 209 -5.06 2.49 15.61
C SER A 209 -4.16 1.80 16.65
N THR A 210 -3.42 0.78 16.28
CA THR A 210 -2.44 0.14 17.18
C THR A 210 -1.06 0.83 17.16
N PHE A 211 -0.90 1.86 16.32
CA PHE A 211 0.28 2.75 16.26
C PHE A 211 -0.13 4.18 15.88
N SER A 212 -1.28 4.63 16.39
CA SER A 212 -1.79 5.99 16.23
C SER A 212 -2.78 6.30 17.35
N HIS A 213 -3.14 7.58 17.52
CA HIS A 213 -4.05 8.00 18.59
C HIS A 213 -5.53 7.71 18.28
N LYS A 214 -5.91 7.43 17.03
CA LYS A 214 -7.27 7.08 16.63
C LYS A 214 -7.28 6.19 15.38
N PRO A 215 -8.36 5.43 15.13
CA PRO A 215 -8.53 4.66 13.89
C PRO A 215 -8.68 5.59 12.69
N TYR A 216 -8.14 5.18 11.55
CA TYR A 216 -8.39 5.85 10.28
C TYR A 216 -9.60 5.20 9.60
N ILE A 217 -10.59 6.02 9.26
CA ILE A 217 -11.71 5.63 8.40
C ILE A 217 -11.89 6.64 7.27
N PHE A 218 -12.67 6.27 6.28
CA PHE A 218 -13.09 7.12 5.17
C PHE A 218 -14.59 6.92 4.91
N ASN A 219 -15.20 7.80 4.16
CA ASN A 219 -16.58 7.64 3.67
C ASN A 219 -16.62 7.75 2.14
N ALA A 220 -17.79 7.46 1.55
CA ALA A 220 -17.99 7.52 0.12
C ALA A 220 -17.64 8.89 -0.47
N ASP A 221 -17.98 9.98 0.21
CA ASP A 221 -17.69 11.34 -0.25
C ASP A 221 -16.19 11.63 -0.29
N ASN A 222 -15.43 11.14 0.71
CA ASN A 222 -13.98 11.26 0.71
C ASN A 222 -13.38 10.51 -0.48
N LEU A 223 -13.83 9.28 -0.75
CA LEU A 223 -13.36 8.52 -1.89
C LEU A 223 -13.73 9.19 -3.22
N ARG A 224 -14.97 9.65 -3.40
CA ARG A 224 -15.40 10.41 -4.59
C ARG A 224 -14.53 11.66 -4.81
N LYS A 225 -14.24 12.41 -3.75
CA LYS A 225 -13.41 13.61 -3.81
C LYS A 225 -12.02 13.34 -4.35
N TYR A 226 -11.41 12.20 -3.97
CA TYR A 226 -10.05 11.85 -4.34
C TYR A 226 -9.94 10.88 -5.51
N ALA A 227 -11.04 10.31 -5.99
CA ALA A 227 -11.05 9.37 -7.11
C ALA A 227 -10.49 9.96 -8.41
N GLY A 228 -10.70 11.26 -8.65
CA GLY A 228 -10.25 11.90 -9.87
C GLY A 228 -10.88 11.27 -11.11
N SER A 229 -10.09 11.04 -12.15
CA SER A 229 -10.55 10.37 -13.38
C SER A 229 -10.96 8.92 -13.18
N ARG A 230 -10.50 8.28 -12.11
CA ARG A 230 -10.83 6.89 -11.79
C ARG A 230 -12.27 6.68 -11.30
N ILE A 231 -13.03 7.76 -11.08
CA ILE A 231 -14.43 7.66 -10.66
C ILE A 231 -15.28 6.82 -11.65
N ALA A 232 -14.96 6.88 -12.94
CA ALA A 232 -15.65 6.12 -13.97
C ALA A 232 -15.44 4.59 -13.85
N GLU A 233 -14.29 4.16 -13.32
CA GLU A 233 -13.96 2.75 -13.12
C GLU A 233 -14.74 2.15 -11.92
N LEU A 234 -15.33 2.97 -11.06
CA LEU A 234 -16.12 2.57 -9.90
C LEU A 234 -17.61 2.40 -10.22
N ASN A 235 -18.01 2.64 -11.48
CA ASN A 235 -19.39 2.47 -11.92
C ASN A 235 -19.79 0.99 -11.83
N GLY A 236 -21.00 0.74 -11.33
CA GLY A 236 -21.54 -0.62 -11.16
C GLY A 236 -21.10 -1.33 -9.87
N LEU A 237 -20.16 -0.78 -9.11
CA LEU A 237 -19.74 -1.29 -7.82
C LEU A 237 -20.53 -0.65 -6.68
N SER A 238 -20.72 -1.39 -5.59
CA SER A 238 -21.47 -0.89 -4.44
C SER A 238 -20.66 0.09 -3.59
N TRP A 239 -21.27 1.21 -3.26
CA TRP A 239 -20.75 2.20 -2.31
C TRP A 239 -21.34 2.04 -0.90
N GLN A 240 -22.37 1.21 -0.78
CA GLN A 240 -23.22 1.07 0.40
C GLN A 240 -22.46 0.97 1.74
N PRO A 241 -21.41 0.17 1.87
CA PRO A 241 -20.71 0.06 3.16
C PRO A 241 -20.05 1.37 3.63
N PHE A 242 -19.82 2.32 2.71
CA PHE A 242 -19.05 3.55 2.93
C PHE A 242 -19.92 4.81 2.95
N GLU A 243 -21.21 4.66 2.71
CA GLU A 243 -22.17 5.79 2.77
C GLU A 243 -22.40 6.24 4.21
N GLY A 244 -22.60 7.56 4.37
CA GLY A 244 -22.86 8.23 5.63
C GLY A 244 -21.75 9.20 6.03
N SER A 245 -22.05 9.99 7.07
CA SER A 245 -21.09 10.88 7.70
C SER A 245 -20.00 10.10 8.48
N TYR A 246 -18.91 10.76 8.83
CA TYR A 246 -17.89 10.16 9.69
C TYR A 246 -18.44 9.76 11.07
N GLU A 247 -19.38 10.53 11.59
CA GLU A 247 -20.03 10.23 12.86
C GLU A 247 -20.88 8.96 12.78
N GLU A 248 -21.74 8.83 11.77
CA GLU A 248 -22.54 7.63 11.52
C GLU A 248 -21.68 6.39 11.31
N LEU A 249 -20.61 6.52 10.53
CA LEU A 249 -19.64 5.44 10.32
C LEU A 249 -18.95 5.08 11.63
N GLY A 250 -18.51 6.06 12.41
CA GLY A 250 -17.89 5.85 13.71
C GLY A 250 -18.80 5.07 14.68
N GLN A 251 -20.07 5.45 14.77
CA GLN A 251 -21.06 4.75 15.59
C GLN A 251 -21.31 3.31 15.12
N ARG A 252 -21.31 3.08 13.80
CA ARG A 252 -21.52 1.75 13.20
C ARG A 252 -20.31 0.82 13.34
N LEU A 253 -19.10 1.36 13.26
CA LEU A 253 -17.87 0.57 13.22
C LEU A 253 -17.22 0.35 14.58
N PHE A 254 -17.41 1.28 15.52
CA PHE A 254 -16.66 1.30 16.78
C PHE A 254 -17.59 1.21 18.00
N LEU A 255 -17.07 0.63 19.08
CA LEU A 255 -17.78 0.55 20.35
C LEU A 255 -17.33 1.71 21.26
N GLY A 256 -18.21 2.68 21.47
CA GLY A 256 -18.10 3.60 22.62
C GLY A 256 -17.19 4.81 22.49
N SER A 257 -16.78 5.26 21.32
CA SER A 257 -16.12 6.58 21.18
C SER A 257 -16.40 7.21 19.84
N PRO A 258 -16.72 8.52 19.79
CA PRO A 258 -16.78 9.25 18.53
C PRO A 258 -15.38 9.33 17.92
N VAL A 259 -15.29 9.21 16.63
CA VAL A 259 -14.08 9.37 15.81
C VAL A 259 -13.65 10.85 15.80
#